data_564105500c006af9da3db03920ba00aa
#
_entry.id   564105500c006af9da3db03920ba00aa
#
_cell.length_a   1.000
_cell.length_b   1.000
_cell.length_c   1.000
_cell.angle_alpha   90.00
_cell.angle_beta   90.00
_cell.angle_gamma   90.00
#
_symmetry.space_group_name_H-M   'P 1'
#
loop_
_entity.id
_entity.type
_entity.pdbx_description
1 polymer ?
#
loop_
_entity_poly.entity_id
_entity_poly.type
_entity_poly.pdbx_seq_one_letter_code
_entity_poly.pdbx_strand_id
1 'polypeptide(L)'
;MRTLKIIVMMLMMGTSVAMAQKGTKMDLWPNGATYTSSDKEDKAEMTVYLPDAKKATGRAVVCCPGGGYSHLAMDHEGHQWATFFNNQGIALIVLKYRMPHGNPIVPISDAEQAIKIVRRNAVEWHIDRTNIGIMGFSAGGHLASTIATHSTGEAAPNFQILFYPVITMDPAFTHKGSHDNFLGTNHSKKDMKRLEADYSNDLQVNRTTPRAFIALSDDDKAVPAANGFSYYEYLYKYDVPASIHIYPTGGHGWGYRESFTYHYQMIFELKGWLESF
;
A
#
# COMPACT_ATOMS: atom_id res chain seq x y z
N MET A 1 -57.69 29.03 26.06
CA MET A 1 -56.84 27.84 26.25
C MET A 1 -56.41 27.33 24.87
N ARG A 2 -55.15 27.57 24.47
CA ARG A 2 -54.61 27.10 23.20
C ARG A 2 -53.72 25.88 23.50
N THR A 3 -54.15 24.70 23.06
CA THR A 3 -53.43 23.44 23.19
C THR A 3 -52.29 23.39 22.19
N LEU A 4 -51.05 23.40 22.70
CA LEU A 4 -49.81 23.25 21.92
C LEU A 4 -49.63 21.75 21.59
N LYS A 5 -49.77 21.38 20.32
CA LYS A 5 -49.43 20.00 19.84
C LYS A 5 -47.93 19.93 19.62
N ILE A 6 -47.23 19.20 20.49
CA ILE A 6 -45.82 18.85 20.30
C ILE A 6 -45.77 17.67 19.31
N ILE A 7 -45.24 17.92 18.11
CA ILE A 7 -44.92 16.84 17.13
C ILE A 7 -43.54 16.34 17.50
N VAL A 8 -43.48 15.12 18.05
CA VAL A 8 -42.22 14.39 18.25
C VAL A 8 -41.83 13.76 16.92
N MET A 9 -40.84 14.32 16.24
CA MET A 9 -40.26 13.76 15.03
C MET A 9 -39.28 12.68 15.46
N MET A 10 -39.68 11.40 15.36
CA MET A 10 -38.83 10.24 15.59
C MET A 10 -37.85 10.14 14.42
N LEU A 11 -36.58 10.50 14.65
CA LEU A 11 -35.50 10.25 13.72
C LEU A 11 -35.21 8.74 13.71
N MET A 12 -35.71 8.01 12.72
CA MET A 12 -35.27 6.64 12.49
C MET A 12 -33.84 6.69 11.97
N MET A 13 -32.86 6.48 12.85
CA MET A 13 -31.52 6.12 12.46
C MET A 13 -31.56 4.69 11.87
N GLY A 14 -31.64 4.61 10.56
CA GLY A 14 -31.43 3.36 9.84
C GLY A 14 -29.99 2.89 10.06
N THR A 15 -29.77 1.89 10.89
CA THR A 15 -28.50 1.18 10.96
C THR A 15 -28.35 0.40 9.66
N SER A 16 -27.64 1.00 8.68
CA SER A 16 -27.17 0.24 7.53
C SER A 16 -26.11 -0.74 8.04
N VAL A 17 -26.48 -2.00 8.16
CA VAL A 17 -25.52 -3.10 8.34
C VAL A 17 -24.65 -3.07 7.09
N ALA A 18 -23.42 -2.62 7.24
CA ALA A 18 -22.42 -2.71 6.17
C ALA A 18 -22.14 -4.20 5.93
N MET A 19 -22.77 -4.76 4.90
CA MET A 19 -22.42 -6.09 4.42
C MET A 19 -20.96 -6.06 4.00
N ALA A 20 -20.14 -6.98 4.51
CA ALA A 20 -18.75 -7.12 4.08
C ALA A 20 -18.72 -7.27 2.55
N GLN A 21 -18.05 -6.36 1.88
CA GLN A 21 -18.00 -6.34 0.42
C GLN A 21 -17.25 -7.58 -0.08
N LYS A 22 -17.90 -8.35 -0.93
CA LYS A 22 -17.34 -9.60 -1.45
C LYS A 22 -16.30 -9.27 -2.53
N GLY A 23 -15.01 -9.47 -2.22
CA GLY A 23 -13.93 -9.33 -3.21
C GLY A 23 -13.94 -10.47 -4.23
N THR A 24 -13.53 -10.17 -5.45
CA THR A 24 -13.33 -11.17 -6.52
C THR A 24 -11.86 -11.57 -6.55
N LYS A 25 -11.56 -12.85 -6.31
CA LYS A 25 -10.21 -13.39 -6.43
C LYS A 25 -9.83 -13.64 -7.88
N MET A 26 -8.58 -13.32 -8.22
CA MET A 26 -8.00 -13.55 -9.54
C MET A 26 -6.57 -14.09 -9.39
N ASP A 27 -6.23 -15.07 -10.25
CA ASP A 27 -4.85 -15.49 -10.42
C ASP A 27 -4.07 -14.37 -11.13
N LEU A 28 -2.91 -14.02 -10.60
CA LEU A 28 -2.06 -12.97 -11.19
C LEU A 28 -1.37 -13.46 -12.47
N TRP A 29 -1.09 -14.77 -12.56
CA TRP A 29 -0.30 -15.38 -13.63
C TRP A 29 -0.98 -16.62 -14.23
N PRO A 30 -2.16 -16.51 -14.84
CA PRO A 30 -2.92 -17.67 -15.33
C PRO A 30 -2.17 -18.50 -16.38
N ASN A 31 -1.18 -17.90 -17.07
CA ASN A 31 -0.35 -18.55 -18.09
C ASN A 31 1.10 -18.81 -17.62
N GLY A 32 1.34 -18.75 -16.30
CA GLY A 32 2.67 -18.88 -15.71
C GLY A 32 3.39 -17.54 -15.54
N ALA A 33 4.12 -17.42 -14.43
CA ALA A 33 4.85 -16.19 -14.08
C ALA A 33 6.14 -16.05 -14.89
N THR A 34 6.49 -14.80 -15.23
CA THR A 34 7.75 -14.48 -15.95
C THR A 34 8.98 -14.87 -15.12
N TYR A 35 8.91 -14.67 -13.80
CA TYR A 35 9.97 -15.06 -12.87
C TYR A 35 9.45 -16.10 -11.89
N THR A 36 10.18 -17.19 -11.72
CA THR A 36 9.80 -18.29 -10.83
C THR A 36 10.27 -18.03 -9.40
N SER A 37 9.37 -18.30 -8.43
CA SER A 37 9.78 -18.41 -7.03
C SER A 37 10.53 -19.72 -6.78
N SER A 38 11.41 -19.73 -5.77
CA SER A 38 12.01 -20.98 -5.27
C SER A 38 10.96 -21.90 -4.62
N ASP A 39 9.89 -21.32 -4.07
CA ASP A 39 8.71 -22.04 -3.61
C ASP A 39 7.66 -22.09 -4.73
N LYS A 40 7.45 -23.30 -5.29
CA LYS A 40 6.50 -23.53 -6.39
C LYS A 40 5.03 -23.48 -5.96
N GLU A 41 4.76 -23.65 -4.66
CA GLU A 41 3.40 -23.58 -4.10
C GLU A 41 2.99 -22.14 -3.73
N ASP A 42 3.96 -21.23 -3.65
CA ASP A 42 3.67 -19.82 -3.43
C ASP A 42 3.17 -19.16 -4.73
N LYS A 43 1.85 -18.97 -4.81
CA LYS A 43 1.16 -18.40 -5.97
C LYS A 43 0.74 -16.97 -5.71
N ALA A 44 1.03 -16.10 -6.67
CA ALA A 44 0.55 -14.74 -6.64
C ALA A 44 -0.93 -14.68 -7.05
N GLU A 45 -1.74 -14.03 -6.21
CA GLU A 45 -3.16 -13.80 -6.41
C GLU A 45 -3.50 -12.34 -6.10
N MET A 46 -4.59 -11.85 -6.63
CA MET A 46 -5.16 -10.58 -6.19
C MET A 46 -6.64 -10.68 -5.89
N THR A 47 -7.10 -9.92 -4.91
CA THR A 47 -8.53 -9.79 -4.60
C THR A 47 -8.98 -8.38 -4.95
N VAL A 48 -9.95 -8.28 -5.86
CA VAL A 48 -10.47 -7.02 -6.40
C VAL A 48 -11.75 -6.63 -5.69
N TYR A 49 -11.79 -5.43 -5.13
CA TYR A 49 -12.94 -4.81 -4.50
C TYR A 49 -13.31 -3.55 -5.29
N LEU A 50 -14.38 -3.64 -6.08
CA LEU A 50 -14.86 -2.50 -6.87
C LEU A 50 -15.92 -1.72 -6.09
N PRO A 51 -15.90 -0.39 -6.12
CA PRO A 51 -16.99 0.42 -5.58
C PRO A 51 -18.27 0.24 -6.43
N ASP A 52 -19.38 0.74 -5.91
CA ASP A 52 -20.59 0.92 -6.74
C ASP A 52 -20.23 1.73 -7.98
N ALA A 53 -20.55 1.22 -9.17
CA ALA A 53 -20.24 1.85 -10.45
C ALA A 53 -20.73 3.31 -10.55
N LYS A 54 -21.87 3.64 -9.89
CA LYS A 54 -22.42 5.00 -9.85
C LYS A 54 -21.61 5.95 -8.97
N LYS A 55 -20.74 5.42 -8.09
CA LYS A 55 -19.89 6.18 -7.18
C LYS A 55 -18.42 6.13 -7.59
N ALA A 56 -18.07 5.31 -8.57
CA ALA A 56 -16.70 5.14 -9.01
C ALA A 56 -16.08 6.48 -9.45
N THR A 57 -14.94 6.84 -8.82
CA THR A 57 -14.19 8.06 -9.14
C THR A 57 -13.19 7.87 -10.28
N GLY A 58 -13.02 6.65 -10.74
CA GLY A 58 -11.95 6.26 -11.65
C GLY A 58 -10.63 5.93 -10.95
N ARG A 59 -10.53 6.14 -9.63
CA ARG A 59 -9.30 5.87 -8.87
C ARG A 59 -9.23 4.40 -8.44
N ALA A 60 -8.01 3.85 -8.46
CA ALA A 60 -7.73 2.51 -7.96
C ALA A 60 -6.44 2.48 -7.13
N VAL A 61 -6.35 1.55 -6.18
CA VAL A 61 -5.18 1.33 -5.32
C VAL A 61 -4.81 -0.15 -5.33
N VAL A 62 -3.59 -0.48 -5.74
CA VAL A 62 -2.99 -1.81 -5.53
C VAL A 62 -2.33 -1.83 -4.17
N CYS A 63 -2.75 -2.73 -3.30
CA CYS A 63 -2.33 -2.83 -1.91
C CYS A 63 -1.37 -4.00 -1.71
N CYS A 64 -0.19 -3.71 -1.17
CA CYS A 64 0.88 -4.64 -0.83
C CYS A 64 0.95 -4.78 0.70
N PRO A 65 0.37 -5.84 1.31
CA PRO A 65 0.47 -6.08 2.75
C PRO A 65 1.92 -6.30 3.20
N GLY A 66 2.21 -5.99 4.47
CA GLY A 66 3.50 -6.28 5.10
C GLY A 66 3.63 -7.72 5.57
N GLY A 67 4.70 -7.99 6.32
CA GLY A 67 5.02 -9.30 6.88
C GLY A 67 6.48 -9.69 6.70
N GLY A 68 7.39 -8.69 6.60
CA GLY A 68 8.84 -8.91 6.59
C GLY A 68 9.35 -9.70 5.38
N TYR A 69 8.60 -9.80 4.30
CA TYR A 69 8.86 -10.68 3.15
C TYR A 69 8.97 -12.18 3.53
N SER A 70 8.33 -12.58 4.62
CA SER A 70 8.24 -13.98 5.07
C SER A 70 6.81 -14.50 5.11
N HIS A 71 5.84 -13.61 5.20
CA HIS A 71 4.40 -13.87 5.17
C HIS A 71 3.66 -12.59 4.75
N LEU A 72 2.33 -12.62 4.72
CA LEU A 72 1.49 -11.47 4.39
C LEU A 72 0.41 -11.23 5.44
N ALA A 73 0.34 -10.02 5.96
CA ALA A 73 -0.69 -9.57 6.90
C ALA A 73 -1.97 -9.17 6.14
N MET A 74 -2.58 -10.12 5.43
CA MET A 74 -3.65 -9.90 4.45
C MET A 74 -4.89 -9.20 5.00
N ASP A 75 -5.20 -9.35 6.30
CA ASP A 75 -6.43 -8.82 6.89
C ASP A 75 -6.33 -7.31 7.12
N HIS A 76 -5.62 -6.89 8.17
CA HIS A 76 -5.56 -5.49 8.61
C HIS A 76 -4.66 -4.60 7.76
N GLU A 77 -3.77 -5.16 6.97
CA GLU A 77 -2.93 -4.46 5.98
C GLU A 77 -3.41 -4.71 4.54
N GLY A 78 -4.59 -5.28 4.37
CA GLY A 78 -5.17 -5.61 3.07
C GLY A 78 -6.69 -5.51 3.06
N HIS A 79 -7.38 -6.63 3.29
CA HIS A 79 -8.82 -6.76 3.06
C HIS A 79 -9.69 -5.79 3.87
N GLN A 80 -9.29 -5.45 5.10
CA GLN A 80 -10.06 -4.53 5.95
C GLN A 80 -10.15 -3.10 5.40
N TRP A 81 -9.27 -2.71 4.49
CA TRP A 81 -9.29 -1.41 3.81
C TRP A 81 -10.38 -1.29 2.73
N ALA A 82 -11.00 -2.42 2.31
CA ALA A 82 -11.93 -2.42 1.18
C ALA A 82 -13.12 -1.48 1.39
N THR A 83 -13.74 -1.52 2.56
CA THR A 83 -14.89 -0.65 2.88
C THR A 83 -14.50 0.84 2.87
N PHE A 84 -13.32 1.18 3.40
CA PHE A 84 -12.83 2.57 3.39
C PHE A 84 -12.70 3.11 1.97
N PHE A 85 -11.98 2.41 1.09
CA PHE A 85 -11.76 2.86 -0.28
C PHE A 85 -13.05 2.85 -1.11
N ASN A 86 -13.83 1.78 -1.03
CA ASN A 86 -15.05 1.69 -1.83
C ASN A 86 -16.13 2.70 -1.43
N ASN A 87 -16.20 3.09 -0.16
CA ASN A 87 -17.09 4.17 0.29
C ASN A 87 -16.71 5.53 -0.32
N GLN A 88 -15.46 5.70 -0.74
CA GLN A 88 -14.97 6.88 -1.43
C GLN A 88 -14.98 6.73 -2.97
N GLY A 89 -15.57 5.65 -3.49
CA GLY A 89 -15.62 5.39 -4.92
C GLY A 89 -14.29 4.94 -5.52
N ILE A 90 -13.35 4.46 -4.70
CA ILE A 90 -12.02 4.02 -5.10
C ILE A 90 -11.98 2.48 -5.12
N ALA A 91 -11.49 1.89 -6.20
CA ALA A 91 -11.26 0.45 -6.26
C ALA A 91 -10.03 0.05 -5.42
N LEU A 92 -10.14 -1.04 -4.65
CA LEU A 92 -9.00 -1.62 -3.92
C LEU A 92 -8.67 -2.99 -4.50
N ILE A 93 -7.39 -3.21 -4.77
CA ILE A 93 -6.85 -4.48 -5.26
C ILE A 93 -5.81 -4.97 -4.25
N VAL A 94 -6.16 -5.97 -3.44
CA VAL A 94 -5.26 -6.55 -2.44
C VAL A 94 -4.42 -7.63 -3.09
N LEU A 95 -3.11 -7.42 -3.13
CA LEU A 95 -2.16 -8.30 -3.78
C LEU A 95 -1.56 -9.29 -2.76
N LYS A 96 -1.73 -10.57 -3.01
CA LYS A 96 -0.94 -11.64 -2.42
C LYS A 96 0.28 -11.85 -3.32
N TYR A 97 1.35 -11.09 -3.08
CA TYR A 97 2.60 -11.26 -3.81
C TYR A 97 3.42 -12.44 -3.28
N ARG A 98 4.22 -13.06 -4.12
CA ARG A 98 5.10 -14.18 -3.75
C ARG A 98 6.30 -13.70 -2.93
N MET A 99 6.76 -14.55 -2.03
CA MET A 99 7.92 -14.25 -1.21
C MET A 99 9.20 -14.26 -2.05
N PRO A 100 10.12 -13.32 -1.80
CA PRO A 100 11.33 -13.17 -2.59
C PRO A 100 12.35 -14.31 -2.38
N HIS A 101 12.48 -14.82 -1.18
CA HIS A 101 13.52 -15.82 -0.84
C HIS A 101 14.92 -15.41 -1.34
N GLY A 102 15.27 -14.11 -1.18
CA GLY A 102 16.52 -13.54 -1.67
C GLY A 102 16.54 -13.19 -3.17
N ASN A 103 15.40 -13.24 -3.84
CA ASN A 103 15.26 -12.82 -5.24
C ASN A 103 14.24 -11.68 -5.37
N PRO A 104 14.68 -10.41 -5.33
CA PRO A 104 13.81 -9.23 -5.35
C PRO A 104 12.85 -9.16 -6.55
N ILE A 105 13.26 -9.68 -7.71
CA ILE A 105 12.45 -9.56 -8.93
C ILE A 105 11.11 -10.32 -8.84
N VAL A 106 10.99 -11.31 -7.95
CA VAL A 106 9.78 -12.11 -7.80
C VAL A 106 8.62 -11.22 -7.32
N PRO A 107 8.64 -10.62 -6.10
CA PRO A 107 7.57 -9.74 -5.65
C PRO A 107 7.45 -8.46 -6.49
N ILE A 108 8.54 -7.92 -7.03
CA ILE A 108 8.52 -6.76 -7.92
C ILE A 108 7.69 -7.08 -9.16
N SER A 109 7.95 -8.21 -9.82
CA SER A 109 7.18 -8.61 -11.01
C SER A 109 5.70 -8.82 -10.71
N ASP A 110 5.36 -9.33 -9.51
CA ASP A 110 3.98 -9.50 -9.10
C ASP A 110 3.26 -8.16 -8.91
N ALA A 111 3.89 -7.19 -8.25
CA ALA A 111 3.31 -5.88 -8.04
C ALA A 111 3.17 -5.09 -9.36
N GLU A 112 4.16 -5.17 -10.25
CA GLU A 112 4.07 -4.60 -11.59
C GLU A 112 2.95 -5.23 -12.42
N GLN A 113 2.81 -6.55 -12.36
CA GLN A 113 1.75 -7.27 -13.09
C GLN A 113 0.36 -6.89 -12.56
N ALA A 114 0.20 -6.72 -11.24
CA ALA A 114 -1.06 -6.28 -10.65
C ALA A 114 -1.47 -4.90 -11.21
N ILE A 115 -0.58 -3.92 -11.25
CA ILE A 115 -0.84 -2.60 -11.84
C ILE A 115 -1.20 -2.72 -13.32
N LYS A 116 -0.47 -3.54 -14.09
CA LYS A 116 -0.74 -3.79 -15.53
C LYS A 116 -2.13 -4.43 -15.74
N ILE A 117 -2.53 -5.37 -14.86
CA ILE A 117 -3.87 -5.98 -14.93
C ILE A 117 -4.95 -4.94 -14.63
N VAL A 118 -4.78 -4.10 -13.60
CA VAL A 118 -5.73 -3.01 -13.31
C VAL A 118 -5.87 -2.07 -14.52
N ARG A 119 -4.76 -1.68 -15.15
CA ARG A 119 -4.80 -0.84 -16.36
C ARG A 119 -5.50 -1.50 -17.55
N ARG A 120 -5.30 -2.80 -17.77
CA ARG A 120 -5.98 -3.53 -18.86
C ARG A 120 -7.48 -3.64 -18.65
N ASN A 121 -7.93 -3.79 -17.40
CA ASN A 121 -9.34 -3.91 -17.06
C ASN A 121 -10.01 -2.56 -16.73
N ALA A 122 -9.32 -1.44 -16.93
CA ALA A 122 -9.74 -0.12 -16.48
C ALA A 122 -11.16 0.26 -16.98
N VAL A 123 -11.49 -0.01 -18.23
CA VAL A 123 -12.82 0.27 -18.79
C VAL A 123 -13.90 -0.56 -18.09
N GLU A 124 -13.69 -1.86 -17.94
CA GLU A 124 -14.64 -2.78 -17.30
C GLU A 124 -14.84 -2.45 -15.82
N TRP A 125 -13.78 -2.04 -15.13
CA TRP A 125 -13.81 -1.74 -13.70
C TRP A 125 -14.10 -0.26 -13.38
N HIS A 126 -14.45 0.55 -14.37
CA HIS A 126 -14.69 1.99 -14.24
C HIS A 126 -13.50 2.73 -13.62
N ILE A 127 -12.28 2.40 -14.03
CA ILE A 127 -11.02 2.99 -13.57
C ILE A 127 -10.43 3.88 -14.66
N ASP A 128 -9.87 5.01 -14.25
CA ASP A 128 -9.01 5.84 -15.10
C ASP A 128 -7.59 5.25 -15.10
N ARG A 129 -7.06 4.90 -16.29
CA ARG A 129 -5.72 4.34 -16.46
C ARG A 129 -4.61 5.25 -15.93
N THR A 130 -4.87 6.54 -15.78
CA THR A 130 -3.93 7.54 -15.28
C THR A 130 -4.09 7.85 -13.78
N ASN A 131 -4.93 7.08 -13.08
CA ASN A 131 -5.23 7.31 -11.66
C ASN A 131 -5.17 6.01 -10.82
N ILE A 132 -4.09 5.24 -11.01
CA ILE A 132 -3.84 3.98 -10.32
C ILE A 132 -2.67 4.17 -9.37
N GLY A 133 -2.91 4.07 -8.07
CA GLY A 133 -1.91 4.15 -7.03
C GLY A 133 -1.45 2.79 -6.53
N ILE A 134 -0.37 2.83 -5.74
CA ILE A 134 0.11 1.69 -4.98
C ILE A 134 0.13 2.03 -3.49
N MET A 135 -0.29 1.10 -2.65
CA MET A 135 -0.27 1.22 -1.19
C MET A 135 0.53 0.08 -0.60
N GLY A 136 1.30 0.35 0.46
CA GLY A 136 2.02 -0.72 1.13
C GLY A 136 2.31 -0.43 2.59
N PHE A 137 2.50 -1.52 3.34
CA PHE A 137 2.70 -1.55 4.78
C PHE A 137 4.03 -2.24 5.10
N SER A 138 4.88 -1.67 5.98
CA SER A 138 6.10 -2.35 6.42
C SER A 138 6.97 -2.82 5.23
N ALA A 139 7.26 -4.11 5.11
CA ALA A 139 7.92 -4.71 3.95
C ALA A 139 7.13 -4.51 2.64
N GLY A 140 5.78 -4.55 2.70
CA GLY A 140 4.93 -4.18 1.55
C GLY A 140 5.03 -2.71 1.20
N GLY A 141 5.34 -1.84 2.17
CA GLY A 141 5.70 -0.43 1.96
C GLY A 141 7.01 -0.28 1.20
N HIS A 142 7.98 -1.16 1.49
CA HIS A 142 9.21 -1.25 0.71
C HIS A 142 8.91 -1.67 -0.74
N LEU A 143 8.11 -2.72 -0.94
CA LEU A 143 7.71 -3.14 -2.28
C LEU A 143 6.97 -2.01 -3.03
N ALA A 144 6.03 -1.34 -2.37
CA ALA A 144 5.28 -0.24 -2.98
C ALA A 144 6.18 0.92 -3.38
N SER A 145 7.12 1.34 -2.52
CA SER A 145 8.08 2.41 -2.84
C SER A 145 9.11 1.96 -3.89
N THR A 146 9.48 0.66 -3.94
CA THR A 146 10.31 0.12 -5.02
C THR A 146 9.61 0.26 -6.37
N ILE A 147 8.33 -0.13 -6.47
CA ILE A 147 7.55 0.07 -7.69
C ILE A 147 7.44 1.55 -8.06
N ALA A 148 7.23 2.42 -7.07
CA ALA A 148 7.09 3.86 -7.28
C ALA A 148 8.38 4.54 -7.79
N THR A 149 9.56 4.00 -7.47
CA THR A 149 10.86 4.59 -7.83
C THR A 149 11.55 3.92 -9.02
N HIS A 150 11.25 2.64 -9.30
CA HIS A 150 11.95 1.85 -10.33
C HIS A 150 11.09 1.53 -11.55
N SER A 151 9.75 1.41 -11.40
CA SER A 151 8.90 0.99 -12.50
C SER A 151 8.56 2.14 -13.44
N THR A 152 8.40 1.84 -14.71
CA THR A 152 8.08 2.82 -15.76
C THR A 152 6.92 2.34 -16.64
N GLY A 153 6.35 3.24 -17.41
CA GLY A 153 5.29 2.92 -18.39
C GLY A 153 4.03 2.33 -17.73
N GLU A 154 3.55 1.20 -18.24
CA GLU A 154 2.33 0.54 -17.79
C GLU A 154 2.42 -0.02 -16.35
N ALA A 155 3.61 -0.18 -15.79
CA ALA A 155 3.82 -0.66 -14.43
C ALA A 155 3.95 0.48 -13.39
N ALA A 156 4.24 1.71 -13.81
CA ALA A 156 4.43 2.83 -12.91
C ALA A 156 3.11 3.27 -12.26
N PRO A 157 3.05 3.43 -10.92
CA PRO A 157 1.87 3.98 -10.26
C PRO A 157 1.78 5.50 -10.45
N ASN A 158 0.57 6.07 -10.28
CA ASN A 158 0.33 7.50 -10.37
C ASN A 158 0.42 8.22 -9.03
N PHE A 159 0.31 7.49 -7.92
CA PHE A 159 0.51 7.94 -6.55
C PHE A 159 0.86 6.77 -5.63
N GLN A 160 1.37 7.06 -4.44
CA GLN A 160 1.75 6.03 -3.47
C GLN A 160 1.28 6.38 -2.06
N ILE A 161 0.91 5.34 -1.29
CA ILE A 161 0.46 5.43 0.11
C ILE A 161 1.30 4.45 0.92
N LEU A 162 2.04 4.94 1.90
CA LEU A 162 3.02 4.17 2.64
C LEU A 162 2.75 4.24 4.14
N PHE A 163 2.51 3.09 4.76
CA PHE A 163 2.29 2.96 6.19
C PHE A 163 3.49 2.30 6.85
N TYR A 164 4.11 2.99 7.81
CA TYR A 164 5.32 2.54 8.54
C TYR A 164 6.28 1.74 7.64
N PRO A 165 6.63 2.29 6.46
CA PRO A 165 7.31 1.54 5.43
C PRO A 165 8.76 1.24 5.81
N VAL A 166 9.25 0.05 5.47
CA VAL A 166 10.68 -0.14 5.22
C VAL A 166 10.98 0.65 3.94
N ILE A 167 12.06 1.42 3.93
CA ILE A 167 12.50 2.25 2.79
C ILE A 167 13.95 1.95 2.44
N THR A 168 14.83 2.08 3.42
CA THR A 168 16.25 1.83 3.21
C THR A 168 16.60 0.37 3.43
N MET A 169 17.62 -0.11 2.72
CA MET A 169 18.25 -1.40 2.97
C MET A 169 19.59 -1.23 3.71
N ASP A 170 19.93 -0.01 4.19
CA ASP A 170 21.07 0.20 5.05
C ASP A 170 20.91 -0.56 6.37
N PRO A 171 21.82 -1.50 6.72
CA PRO A 171 21.72 -2.31 7.92
C PRO A 171 21.61 -1.53 9.23
N ALA A 172 22.02 -0.24 9.25
CA ALA A 172 21.92 0.61 10.43
C ALA A 172 20.49 1.04 10.74
N PHE A 173 19.59 1.06 9.75
CA PHE A 173 18.23 1.64 9.88
C PHE A 173 17.12 0.75 9.36
N THR A 174 17.45 -0.28 8.56
CA THR A 174 16.45 -1.16 7.97
C THR A 174 15.86 -2.14 8.98
N HIS A 175 14.71 -2.73 8.64
CA HIS A 175 14.23 -3.93 9.30
C HIS A 175 15.01 -5.15 8.79
N LYS A 176 15.86 -5.73 9.65
CA LYS A 176 16.78 -6.82 9.29
C LYS A 176 16.09 -8.00 8.60
N GLY A 177 14.91 -8.43 9.10
CA GLY A 177 14.16 -9.53 8.48
C GLY A 177 13.75 -9.23 7.05
N SER A 178 13.26 -8.01 6.77
CA SER A 178 12.92 -7.58 5.42
C SER A 178 14.14 -7.53 4.51
N HIS A 179 15.27 -7.01 4.99
CA HIS A 179 16.52 -6.96 4.26
C HIS A 179 16.99 -8.36 3.84
N ASP A 180 17.13 -9.27 4.81
CA ASP A 180 17.65 -10.61 4.57
C ASP A 180 16.74 -11.45 3.67
N ASN A 181 15.40 -11.36 3.86
CA ASN A 181 14.44 -12.09 3.04
C ASN A 181 14.35 -11.54 1.62
N PHE A 182 14.48 -10.23 1.44
CA PHE A 182 14.36 -9.58 0.15
C PHE A 182 15.63 -9.72 -0.68
N LEU A 183 16.78 -9.36 -0.11
CA LEU A 183 18.06 -9.37 -0.80
C LEU A 183 18.74 -10.75 -0.80
N GLY A 184 18.43 -11.60 0.20
CA GLY A 184 19.22 -12.80 0.48
C GLY A 184 20.49 -12.50 1.26
N THR A 185 21.17 -13.56 1.74
CA THR A 185 22.35 -13.41 2.62
C THR A 185 23.64 -13.95 1.98
N ASN A 186 23.57 -14.61 0.84
CA ASN A 186 24.70 -15.29 0.19
C ASN A 186 25.34 -14.43 -0.91
N HIS A 187 25.68 -13.18 -0.61
CA HIS A 187 26.34 -12.28 -1.54
C HIS A 187 27.76 -11.94 -1.07
N SER A 188 28.65 -11.59 -2.01
CA SER A 188 29.89 -10.93 -1.65
C SER A 188 29.60 -9.60 -0.96
N LYS A 189 30.53 -9.10 -0.11
CA LYS A 189 30.37 -7.78 0.53
C LYS A 189 30.13 -6.65 -0.50
N LYS A 190 30.77 -6.74 -1.66
CA LYS A 190 30.64 -5.77 -2.74
C LYS A 190 29.24 -5.82 -3.37
N ASP A 191 28.74 -7.03 -3.65
CA ASP A 191 27.41 -7.20 -4.27
C ASP A 191 26.31 -6.84 -3.29
N MET A 192 26.42 -7.22 -2.00
CA MET A 192 25.47 -6.82 -0.98
C MET A 192 25.36 -5.30 -0.88
N LYS A 193 26.51 -4.59 -0.77
CA LYS A 193 26.51 -3.13 -0.71
C LYS A 193 25.84 -2.47 -1.94
N ARG A 194 25.98 -3.09 -3.13
CA ARG A 194 25.30 -2.61 -4.33
C ARG A 194 23.79 -2.83 -4.22
N LEU A 195 23.35 -4.05 -3.83
CA LEU A 195 21.94 -4.36 -3.64
C LEU A 195 21.28 -3.49 -2.58
N GLU A 196 21.97 -3.26 -1.46
CA GLU A 196 21.51 -2.34 -0.42
C GLU A 196 21.29 -0.92 -0.99
N ALA A 197 22.21 -0.42 -1.80
CA ALA A 197 22.07 0.90 -2.44
C ALA A 197 20.96 0.91 -3.51
N ASP A 198 20.88 -0.13 -4.34
CA ASP A 198 19.91 -0.24 -5.43
C ASP A 198 18.47 -0.30 -4.88
N TYR A 199 18.26 -0.94 -3.73
CA TYR A 199 16.94 -1.13 -3.11
C TYR A 199 16.70 -0.27 -1.86
N SER A 200 17.56 0.70 -1.55
CA SER A 200 17.26 1.81 -0.66
C SER A 200 16.46 2.85 -1.43
N ASN A 201 15.13 2.81 -1.29
CA ASN A 201 14.21 3.55 -2.14
C ASN A 201 14.29 5.07 -1.96
N ASP A 202 14.76 5.56 -0.83
CA ASP A 202 15.08 6.97 -0.62
C ASP A 202 16.17 7.45 -1.60
N LEU A 203 17.19 6.63 -1.85
CA LEU A 203 18.26 6.93 -2.81
C LEU A 203 17.81 6.85 -4.28
N GLN A 204 16.66 6.25 -4.56
CA GLN A 204 16.11 6.06 -5.91
C GLN A 204 15.06 7.11 -6.28
N VAL A 205 14.69 7.99 -5.36
CA VAL A 205 13.74 9.08 -5.64
C VAL A 205 14.29 10.00 -6.73
N ASN A 206 13.42 10.35 -7.66
CA ASN A 206 13.72 11.27 -8.74
C ASN A 206 12.47 12.11 -9.09
N ARG A 207 12.56 13.03 -10.05
CA ARG A 207 11.46 13.92 -10.42
C ARG A 207 10.24 13.23 -11.03
N THR A 208 10.35 11.96 -11.45
CA THR A 208 9.24 11.17 -11.97
C THR A 208 8.60 10.29 -10.91
N THR A 209 9.17 10.22 -9.70
CA THR A 209 8.57 9.51 -8.56
C THR A 209 7.20 10.12 -8.25
N PRO A 210 6.13 9.31 -8.13
CA PRO A 210 4.78 9.83 -7.93
C PRO A 210 4.59 10.39 -6.51
N ARG A 211 3.61 11.31 -6.37
CA ARG A 211 3.23 11.90 -5.07
C ARG A 211 2.98 10.83 -4.00
N ALA A 212 3.27 11.17 -2.75
CA ALA A 212 3.25 10.23 -1.65
C ALA A 212 2.43 10.70 -0.44
N PHE A 213 1.71 9.77 0.18
CA PHE A 213 1.22 9.86 1.56
C PHE A 213 2.03 8.89 2.41
N ILE A 214 2.59 9.35 3.54
CA ILE A 214 3.40 8.55 4.45
C ILE A 214 2.84 8.70 5.86
N ALA A 215 2.58 7.58 6.55
CA ALA A 215 2.11 7.58 7.92
C ALA A 215 2.88 6.54 8.76
N LEU A 216 3.38 6.93 9.91
CA LEU A 216 4.21 6.10 10.76
C LEU A 216 4.11 6.49 12.24
N SER A 217 4.63 5.67 13.15
CA SER A 217 4.71 5.94 14.58
C SER A 217 6.14 6.23 15.00
N ASP A 218 6.33 7.24 15.86
CA ASP A 218 7.65 7.63 16.38
C ASP A 218 8.25 6.55 17.28
N ASP A 219 7.42 5.80 17.98
CA ASP A 219 7.80 4.73 18.90
C ASP A 219 7.97 3.35 18.22
N ASP A 220 7.97 3.26 16.88
CA ASP A 220 8.15 2.02 16.15
C ASP A 220 9.55 1.43 16.38
N LYS A 221 9.61 0.24 16.98
CA LYS A 221 10.86 -0.48 17.28
C LYS A 221 11.22 -1.52 16.23
N ALA A 222 10.31 -1.85 15.32
CA ALA A 222 10.55 -2.81 14.25
C ALA A 222 11.10 -2.13 12.98
N VAL A 223 10.46 -1.05 12.57
CA VAL A 223 10.91 -0.21 11.44
C VAL A 223 11.05 1.23 11.94
N PRO A 224 12.28 1.67 12.25
CA PRO A 224 12.51 3.03 12.75
C PRO A 224 11.87 4.11 11.88
N ALA A 225 11.25 5.11 12.50
CA ALA A 225 10.61 6.24 11.83
C ALA A 225 11.54 6.96 10.82
N ALA A 226 12.85 6.82 11.02
CA ALA A 226 13.89 7.31 10.11
C ALA A 226 13.71 6.85 8.66
N ASN A 227 13.11 5.65 8.43
CA ASN A 227 12.81 5.16 7.08
C ASN A 227 11.85 6.10 6.33
N GLY A 228 10.69 6.40 6.91
CA GLY A 228 9.72 7.29 6.28
C GLY A 228 10.20 8.73 6.22
N PHE A 229 10.96 9.18 7.22
CA PHE A 229 11.53 10.52 7.25
C PHE A 229 12.57 10.73 6.15
N SER A 230 13.52 9.80 5.97
CA SER A 230 14.51 9.85 4.88
C SER A 230 13.81 9.88 3.52
N TYR A 231 12.80 9.05 3.31
CA TYR A 231 12.07 9.04 2.04
C TYR A 231 11.39 10.39 1.75
N TYR A 232 10.74 10.98 2.75
CA TYR A 232 10.13 12.30 2.64
C TYR A 232 11.16 13.38 2.30
N GLU A 233 12.35 13.35 2.92
CA GLU A 233 13.43 14.30 2.65
C GLU A 233 13.87 14.25 1.17
N TYR A 234 14.04 13.05 0.62
CA TYR A 234 14.39 12.90 -0.79
C TYR A 234 13.21 13.30 -1.72
N LEU A 235 11.96 12.98 -1.39
CA LEU A 235 10.82 13.47 -2.15
C LEU A 235 10.79 15.00 -2.21
N TYR A 236 10.99 15.66 -1.07
CA TYR A 236 11.09 17.13 -0.99
C TYR A 236 12.23 17.67 -1.84
N LYS A 237 13.43 17.05 -1.77
CA LYS A 237 14.61 17.45 -2.55
C LYS A 237 14.38 17.39 -4.08
N TYR A 238 13.53 16.48 -4.54
CA TYR A 238 13.21 16.32 -5.96
C TYR A 238 11.89 16.98 -6.39
N ASP A 239 11.32 17.86 -5.56
CA ASP A 239 10.06 18.57 -5.81
C ASP A 239 8.86 17.64 -6.03
N VAL A 240 8.86 16.45 -5.43
CA VAL A 240 7.75 15.49 -5.46
C VAL A 240 6.76 15.84 -4.36
N PRO A 241 5.48 16.11 -4.66
CA PRO A 241 4.48 16.40 -3.63
C PRO A 241 4.31 15.24 -2.66
N ALA A 242 4.48 15.50 -1.37
CA ALA A 242 4.36 14.47 -0.34
C ALA A 242 3.74 15.02 0.94
N SER A 243 3.03 14.15 1.66
CA SER A 243 2.50 14.39 3.00
C SER A 243 3.05 13.33 3.94
N ILE A 244 3.61 13.74 5.08
CA ILE A 244 4.11 12.82 6.11
C ILE A 244 3.41 13.10 7.44
N HIS A 245 2.95 12.02 8.10
CA HIS A 245 2.26 12.04 9.39
C HIS A 245 2.99 11.10 10.35
N ILE A 246 3.52 11.67 11.43
CA ILE A 246 4.24 10.92 12.46
C ILE A 246 3.44 10.96 13.74
N TYR A 247 2.87 9.82 14.14
CA TYR A 247 2.09 9.70 15.37
C TYR A 247 3.02 9.41 16.56
N PRO A 248 2.81 10.05 17.72
CA PRO A 248 3.70 9.87 18.86
C PRO A 248 3.85 8.42 19.34
N THR A 249 2.76 7.64 19.21
CA THR A 249 2.72 6.23 19.65
C THR A 249 1.90 5.39 18.69
N GLY A 250 2.05 4.08 18.77
CA GLY A 250 1.32 3.10 17.96
C GLY A 250 2.16 1.88 17.64
N GLY A 251 3.49 2.00 17.77
CA GLY A 251 4.40 0.95 17.40
C GLY A 251 4.29 0.57 15.92
N HIS A 252 4.42 -0.72 15.63
CA HIS A 252 4.43 -1.25 14.26
C HIS A 252 3.18 -2.08 13.96
N GLY A 253 2.75 -2.09 12.68
CA GLY A 253 1.78 -3.08 12.20
C GLY A 253 0.32 -2.80 12.58
N TRP A 254 -0.04 -1.54 12.83
CA TRP A 254 -1.43 -1.19 13.20
C TRP A 254 -2.43 -1.32 12.02
N GLY A 255 -2.03 -1.10 10.77
CA GLY A 255 -2.91 -1.25 9.61
C GLY A 255 -4.25 -0.54 9.75
N TYR A 256 -5.35 -1.24 9.45
CA TYR A 256 -6.72 -0.71 9.60
C TYR A 256 -7.33 -0.92 10.99
N ARG A 257 -6.55 -1.33 11.98
CA ARG A 257 -7.09 -1.66 13.31
C ARG A 257 -7.62 -0.42 14.03
N GLU A 258 -8.87 -0.45 14.46
CA GLU A 258 -9.49 0.60 15.29
C GLU A 258 -8.84 0.73 16.68
N SER A 259 -8.08 -0.28 17.11
CA SER A 259 -7.27 -0.23 18.34
C SER A 259 -6.05 0.70 18.25
N PHE A 260 -5.67 1.13 17.03
CA PHE A 260 -4.66 2.17 16.88
C PHE A 260 -5.20 3.51 17.38
N THR A 261 -4.52 4.11 18.35
CA THR A 261 -5.00 5.34 19.03
C THR A 261 -5.36 6.47 18.07
N TYR A 262 -4.65 6.57 16.95
CA TYR A 262 -4.84 7.63 15.97
C TYR A 262 -5.59 7.16 14.72
N HIS A 263 -6.31 6.02 14.79
CA HIS A 263 -7.01 5.43 13.64
C HIS A 263 -7.89 6.44 12.91
N TYR A 264 -8.80 7.12 13.61
CA TYR A 264 -9.72 8.07 12.98
C TYR A 264 -9.03 9.31 12.42
N GLN A 265 -7.98 9.79 13.11
CA GLN A 265 -7.17 10.90 12.61
C GLN A 265 -6.46 10.49 11.32
N MET A 266 -5.80 9.35 11.29
CA MET A 266 -5.10 8.80 10.12
C MET A 266 -6.05 8.63 8.92
N ILE A 267 -7.25 8.06 9.16
CA ILE A 267 -8.30 7.89 8.14
C ILE A 267 -8.76 9.25 7.58
N PHE A 268 -8.94 10.25 8.44
CA PHE A 268 -9.32 11.61 8.04
C PHE A 268 -8.22 12.26 7.18
N GLU A 269 -6.97 12.17 7.60
CA GLU A 269 -5.81 12.71 6.90
C GLU A 269 -5.61 12.05 5.52
N LEU A 270 -5.70 10.71 5.47
CA LEU A 270 -5.62 9.96 4.21
C LEU A 270 -6.76 10.35 3.25
N LYS A 271 -7.99 10.46 3.77
CA LYS A 271 -9.13 10.88 2.96
C LYS A 271 -8.91 12.27 2.39
N GLY A 272 -8.53 13.25 3.23
CA GLY A 272 -8.25 14.62 2.79
C GLY A 272 -7.13 14.68 1.75
N TRP A 273 -6.09 13.85 1.91
CA TRP A 273 -5.02 13.76 0.92
C TRP A 273 -5.52 13.17 -0.41
N LEU A 274 -6.32 12.11 -0.38
CA LEU A 274 -6.92 11.53 -1.59
C LEU A 274 -7.87 12.50 -2.32
N GLU A 275 -8.51 13.42 -1.62
CA GLU A 275 -9.39 14.44 -2.20
C GLU A 275 -8.62 15.66 -2.75
N SER A 276 -7.32 15.79 -2.48
CA SER A 276 -6.51 16.98 -2.82
C SER A 276 -6.00 17.00 -4.28
N PHE A 277 -6.21 15.93 -5.08
CA PHE A 277 -5.74 15.84 -6.46
C PHE A 277 -6.65 14.99 -7.35
#